data_d967b217120346c71fae19580041867c
#
_entry.id   d967b217120346c71fae19580041867c
#
_cell.length_a   1.000
_cell.length_b   1.000
_cell.length_c   1.000
_cell.angle_alpha   90.00
_cell.angle_beta   90.00
_cell.angle_gamma   90.00
#
_symmetry.space_group_name_H-M   'P 1'
#
loop_
_entity.id
_entity.type
_entity.pdbx_description
1 polymer ?
#
loop_
_entity_poly.entity_id
_entity_poly.type
_entity_poly.pdbx_seq_one_letter_code
_entity_poly.pdbx_strand_id
1 'polypeptide(L)'
;MAAVVRRIIKSPPPPGLGHHHSLTAMENAPVSWWLLCLQSSFSLLFFAFTAVFSILSLLLLFLRIQPWCNCDVCRSYLTSAWTAEFDNLCDWYAHLLRQSPTKTIHIHILGNTVTANPENVEHMLKTRFDNYPKGKHFSGILRDLLGHGIFNVDGDSWRFQRKMASLELGSVSVRSYAFQIVGGEIRNRLLPLLASFAERDGHVFDLQDLFRRFAFDNICRISFGLDLGCLELALPMSEFAVAFDLASRLCAKRGAAASPASWKIKRLLNVGSERKLREAIRLVNVFAEEIIRQRRKMGFVGRNDLLSRFMASVADDDTYLRDIVISFLLAGRDTVASGLTSFFWMLSKHPDVESKIRDEISGLMSKEEVIPCFEQLKQMHYLHASVYESLRLFPPVQFDSKYASEDDILPDGTFISKGTRLTYHPYAMGRMEEIWGSDCDEFKPERWLKDGIFTPVSVFKYPVFHAGPRVCLGKEMALMEMKSVAAALVRMFNIQVADAHYEAKFAPGLTATLSGGLPAMVRRLKS
;
A
#
# COMPACT_ATOMS: atom_id res chain seq x y z
N MET A 1 -24.27 9.61 10.99
CA MET A 1 -22.83 9.70 10.80
C MET A 1 -22.40 10.88 9.93
N ALA A 2 -22.99 11.08 8.76
CA ALA A 2 -22.72 12.29 7.94
C ALA A 2 -22.89 13.62 8.70
N ALA A 3 -23.79 13.69 9.68
CA ALA A 3 -24.00 14.86 10.53
C ALA A 3 -22.89 15.09 11.58
N VAL A 4 -22.20 14.03 12.02
CA VAL A 4 -21.12 14.10 13.03
C VAL A 4 -19.82 14.55 12.36
N VAL A 5 -19.55 14.09 11.14
CA VAL A 5 -18.40 14.55 10.34
C VAL A 5 -18.55 16.05 9.97
N ARG A 6 -19.77 16.53 9.71
CA ARG A 6 -20.02 17.96 9.45
C ARG A 6 -19.88 18.88 10.67
N ARG A 7 -19.98 18.33 11.91
CA ARG A 7 -19.88 19.14 13.13
C ARG A 7 -18.45 19.46 13.56
N ILE A 8 -17.47 18.69 13.12
CA ILE A 8 -16.05 18.88 13.45
C ILE A 8 -15.41 19.99 12.57
N ILE A 9 -16.03 20.36 11.44
CA ILE A 9 -15.50 21.30 10.45
C ILE A 9 -15.89 22.77 10.73
N LYS A 10 -16.76 23.06 11.71
CA LYS A 10 -17.25 24.42 12.00
C LYS A 10 -16.88 24.93 13.38
N SER A 11 -15.61 24.96 13.73
CA SER A 11 -15.10 25.81 14.80
C SER A 11 -14.23 26.92 14.20
N PRO A 12 -14.57 28.18 14.39
CA PRO A 12 -13.76 29.30 13.89
C PRO A 12 -12.43 29.38 14.67
N PRO A 13 -11.36 29.93 14.06
CA PRO A 13 -10.10 30.14 14.75
C PRO A 13 -10.27 31.20 15.87
N PRO A 14 -9.45 31.13 16.93
CA PRO A 14 -9.50 32.12 18.01
C PRO A 14 -9.10 33.51 17.51
N PRO A 15 -9.67 34.56 18.08
CA PRO A 15 -9.42 35.92 17.64
C PRO A 15 -7.97 36.33 17.92
N GLY A 16 -7.33 36.92 16.91
CA GLY A 16 -5.99 37.48 17.01
C GLY A 16 -5.99 38.72 17.88
N LEU A 17 -5.05 38.79 18.79
CA LEU A 17 -4.71 39.99 19.57
C LEU A 17 -4.11 41.03 18.63
N GLY A 18 -4.88 42.06 18.39
CA GLY A 18 -4.41 43.27 17.72
C GLY A 18 -3.53 44.09 18.66
N HIS A 19 -2.29 44.30 18.30
CA HIS A 19 -1.47 45.36 18.89
C HIS A 19 -1.40 46.53 17.92
N HIS A 20 -2.15 47.56 18.24
CA HIS A 20 -1.88 48.92 17.76
C HIS A 20 -0.59 49.40 18.44
N HIS A 21 0.46 49.68 17.68
CA HIS A 21 1.53 50.57 18.08
C HIS A 21 1.61 51.75 17.11
N SER A 22 1.46 52.90 17.69
CA SER A 22 1.50 54.23 17.10
C SER A 22 2.86 54.52 16.45
N LEU A 23 2.78 55.00 15.21
CA LEU A 23 3.87 55.71 14.52
C LEU A 23 3.97 57.15 15.06
N THR A 24 4.92 57.41 15.96
CA THR A 24 5.48 58.75 16.15
C THR A 24 6.87 58.64 16.76
N ALA A 25 7.80 59.38 16.19
CA ALA A 25 9.19 59.62 16.61
C ALA A 25 10.29 58.88 15.87
N MET A 26 10.55 59.30 14.65
CA MET A 26 11.88 59.17 14.04
C MET A 26 12.33 60.56 13.56
N GLU A 27 12.84 61.36 14.47
CA GLU A 27 13.68 62.51 14.12
C GLU A 27 14.92 62.50 15.00
N ASN A 28 16.11 62.60 14.31
CA ASN A 28 17.45 62.82 14.88
C ASN A 28 18.20 61.55 15.40
N ALA A 29 18.59 60.64 14.48
CA ALA A 29 19.72 59.77 14.74
C ALA A 29 21.00 60.40 14.11
N PRO A 30 22.12 60.52 14.86
CA PRO A 30 23.34 61.11 14.31
C PRO A 30 23.94 60.18 13.22
N VAL A 31 24.57 60.80 12.22
CA VAL A 31 25.19 60.14 11.03
C VAL A 31 26.07 58.93 11.37
N SER A 32 26.58 58.84 12.60
CA SER A 32 27.37 57.70 13.10
C SER A 32 26.59 56.39 13.19
N TRP A 33 25.28 56.41 13.41
CA TRP A 33 24.44 55.21 13.48
C TRP A 33 24.24 54.56 12.11
N TRP A 34 24.12 55.37 11.07
CA TRP A 34 24.02 54.86 9.70
C TRP A 34 25.29 54.14 9.24
N LEU A 35 26.45 54.67 9.63
CA LEU A 35 27.74 54.02 9.34
C LEU A 35 27.91 52.69 10.10
N LEU A 36 27.47 52.61 11.35
CA LEU A 36 27.45 51.37 12.13
C LEU A 36 26.46 50.33 11.56
N CYS A 37 25.28 50.76 11.16
CA CYS A 37 24.30 49.87 10.50
C CYS A 37 24.81 49.39 9.13
N LEU A 38 25.42 50.23 8.32
CA LEU A 38 26.06 49.84 7.07
C LEU A 38 27.22 48.87 7.29
N GLN A 39 28.06 49.12 8.30
CA GLN A 39 29.20 48.23 8.62
C GLN A 39 28.74 46.89 9.16
N SER A 40 27.68 46.84 9.98
CA SER A 40 27.08 45.57 10.45
C SER A 40 26.40 44.80 9.31
N SER A 41 25.72 45.49 8.39
CA SER A 41 25.09 44.90 7.21
C SER A 41 26.13 44.31 6.24
N PHE A 42 27.24 45.03 6.02
CA PHE A 42 28.36 44.52 5.21
C PHE A 42 29.03 43.30 5.85
N SER A 43 29.21 43.32 7.16
CA SER A 43 29.74 42.15 7.89
C SER A 43 28.81 40.96 7.80
N LEU A 44 27.50 41.12 7.95
CA LEU A 44 26.51 40.06 7.80
C LEU A 44 26.48 39.50 6.38
N LEU A 45 26.53 40.32 5.36
CA LEU A 45 26.64 39.92 3.95
C LEU A 45 27.93 39.18 3.66
N PHE A 46 29.06 39.65 4.21
CA PHE A 46 30.35 38.95 4.07
C PHE A 46 30.35 37.60 4.75
N PHE A 47 29.80 37.46 5.97
CA PHE A 47 29.64 36.17 6.64
C PHE A 47 28.67 35.25 5.89
N ALA A 48 27.57 35.76 5.37
CA ALA A 48 26.65 34.98 4.56
C ALA A 48 27.31 34.47 3.26
N PHE A 49 28.07 35.35 2.57
CA PHE A 49 28.79 34.99 1.36
C PHE A 49 29.90 33.95 1.64
N THR A 50 30.70 34.12 2.70
CA THR A 50 31.75 33.17 3.09
C THR A 50 31.13 31.83 3.51
N ALA A 51 30.01 31.82 4.20
CA ALA A 51 29.28 30.60 4.55
C ALA A 51 28.76 29.88 3.31
N VAL A 52 28.12 30.59 2.37
CA VAL A 52 27.65 30.03 1.09
C VAL A 52 28.81 29.49 0.27
N PHE A 53 29.92 30.25 0.16
CA PHE A 53 31.11 29.82 -0.57
C PHE A 53 31.75 28.59 0.08
N SER A 54 31.84 28.53 1.40
CA SER A 54 32.34 27.37 2.13
C SER A 54 31.45 26.15 1.94
N ILE A 55 30.14 26.31 1.98
CA ILE A 55 29.17 25.22 1.71
C ILE A 55 29.30 24.73 0.27
N LEU A 56 29.40 25.63 -0.72
CA LEU A 56 29.62 25.29 -2.12
C LEU A 56 30.95 24.57 -2.34
N SER A 57 32.02 25.05 -1.69
CA SER A 57 33.35 24.43 -1.77
C SER A 57 33.37 23.04 -1.13
N LEU A 58 32.71 22.86 0.02
CA LEU A 58 32.53 21.56 0.67
C LEU A 58 31.65 20.64 -0.19
N LEU A 59 30.61 21.17 -0.83
CA LEU A 59 29.76 20.42 -1.74
C LEU A 59 30.54 19.96 -2.98
N LEU A 60 31.34 20.85 -3.60
CA LEU A 60 32.22 20.53 -4.72
C LEU A 60 33.30 19.53 -4.34
N LEU A 61 33.89 19.66 -3.14
CA LEU A 61 34.84 18.69 -2.61
C LEU A 61 34.18 17.34 -2.38
N PHE A 62 32.99 17.33 -1.81
CA PHE A 62 32.17 16.13 -1.58
C PHE A 62 31.77 15.45 -2.91
N LEU A 63 31.43 16.24 -3.94
CA LEU A 63 31.16 15.76 -5.29
C LEU A 63 32.42 15.19 -5.96
N ARG A 64 33.62 15.79 -5.74
CA ARG A 64 34.91 15.30 -6.25
C ARG A 64 35.38 14.00 -5.57
N ILE A 65 35.17 13.86 -4.28
CA ILE A 65 35.55 12.66 -3.51
C ILE A 65 34.66 11.48 -3.87
N GLN A 66 33.46 11.74 -4.42
CA GLN A 66 32.46 10.73 -4.79
C GLN A 66 32.31 9.67 -3.69
N PRO A 67 31.83 10.06 -2.48
CA PRO A 67 31.72 9.13 -1.36
C PRO A 67 30.67 8.03 -1.56
N TRP A 68 29.99 8.04 -2.70
CA TRP A 68 29.00 7.06 -3.12
C TRP A 68 29.51 6.17 -4.25
N CYS A 69 28.91 5.00 -4.36
CA CYS A 69 29.18 4.08 -5.46
C CYS A 69 28.87 4.73 -6.82
N ASN A 70 29.81 4.66 -7.74
CA ASN A 70 29.69 5.21 -9.09
C ASN A 70 29.35 4.13 -10.14
N CYS A 71 28.84 2.97 -9.73
CA CYS A 71 28.37 1.96 -10.69
C CYS A 71 27.13 2.46 -11.44
N ASP A 72 26.87 1.90 -12.63
CA ASP A 72 25.78 2.33 -13.51
C ASP A 72 24.41 2.22 -12.86
N VAL A 73 24.18 1.18 -12.05
CA VAL A 73 22.93 0.98 -11.31
C VAL A 73 22.69 2.11 -10.29
N CYS A 74 23.71 2.46 -9.49
CA CYS A 74 23.59 3.53 -8.51
C CYS A 74 23.44 4.90 -9.18
N ARG A 75 24.17 5.13 -10.25
CA ARG A 75 24.05 6.37 -11.05
C ARG A 75 22.67 6.50 -11.68
N SER A 76 22.16 5.44 -12.31
CA SER A 76 20.83 5.42 -12.91
C SER A 76 19.73 5.66 -11.87
N TYR A 77 19.86 5.08 -10.67
CA TYR A 77 18.92 5.32 -9.56
C TYR A 77 18.92 6.78 -9.09
N LEU A 78 20.11 7.37 -8.86
CA LEU A 78 20.24 8.75 -8.36
C LEU A 78 19.75 9.80 -9.34
N THR A 79 20.06 9.61 -10.62
CA THR A 79 19.69 10.56 -11.70
C THR A 79 18.30 10.30 -12.25
N SER A 80 17.66 9.21 -11.84
CA SER A 80 16.42 8.69 -12.45
C SER A 80 16.57 8.37 -13.95
N ALA A 81 17.77 8.09 -14.42
CA ALA A 81 18.03 7.77 -15.82
C ALA A 81 17.27 6.50 -16.30
N TRP A 82 16.94 5.60 -15.37
CA TRP A 82 16.11 4.42 -15.65
C TRP A 82 14.72 4.79 -16.23
N THR A 83 14.21 6.02 -15.96
CA THR A 83 12.90 6.47 -16.49
C THR A 83 12.90 6.73 -18.01
N ALA A 84 14.06 6.73 -18.63
CA ALA A 84 14.16 6.82 -20.10
C ALA A 84 13.70 5.52 -20.81
N GLU A 85 13.81 4.38 -20.11
CA GLU A 85 13.50 3.06 -20.67
C GLU A 85 12.34 2.35 -19.96
N PHE A 86 12.03 2.73 -18.71
CA PHE A 86 11.03 2.06 -17.89
C PHE A 86 10.03 3.05 -17.30
N ASP A 87 8.76 2.78 -17.44
CA ASP A 87 7.68 3.57 -16.84
C ASP A 87 7.58 3.35 -15.31
N ASN A 88 7.94 2.16 -14.84
CA ASN A 88 7.81 1.80 -13.42
C ASN A 88 9.16 1.34 -12.85
N LEU A 89 9.46 1.76 -11.62
CA LEU A 89 10.67 1.34 -10.89
C LEU A 89 10.76 -0.19 -10.75
N CYS A 90 9.63 -0.87 -10.60
CA CYS A 90 9.60 -2.32 -10.45
C CYS A 90 9.97 -3.05 -11.75
N ASP A 91 9.68 -2.47 -12.93
CA ASP A 91 10.09 -3.02 -14.22
C ASP A 91 11.60 -2.93 -14.38
N TRP A 92 12.18 -1.79 -14.00
CA TRP A 92 13.64 -1.64 -13.99
C TRP A 92 14.32 -2.64 -13.03
N TYR A 93 13.79 -2.83 -11.81
CA TYR A 93 14.30 -3.86 -10.90
C TYR A 93 14.17 -5.28 -11.48
N ALA A 94 13.04 -5.59 -12.11
CA ALA A 94 12.83 -6.89 -12.75
C ALA A 94 13.85 -7.13 -13.88
N HIS A 95 14.12 -6.09 -14.69
CA HIS A 95 15.14 -6.12 -15.74
C HIS A 95 16.53 -6.41 -15.16
N LEU A 96 16.97 -5.66 -14.15
CA LEU A 96 18.27 -5.88 -13.51
C LEU A 96 18.40 -7.28 -12.88
N LEU A 97 17.34 -7.76 -12.23
CA LEU A 97 17.31 -9.07 -11.60
C LEU A 97 17.35 -10.20 -12.65
N ARG A 98 16.70 -10.03 -13.80
CA ARG A 98 16.78 -10.98 -14.93
C ARG A 98 18.21 -11.10 -15.47
N GLN A 99 18.94 -9.99 -15.54
CA GLN A 99 20.33 -9.97 -16.02
C GLN A 99 21.32 -10.56 -15.01
N SER A 100 21.00 -10.56 -13.73
CA SER A 100 21.86 -11.12 -12.69
C SER A 100 21.86 -12.66 -12.75
N PRO A 101 23.04 -13.31 -12.78
CA PRO A 101 23.13 -14.78 -12.76
C PRO A 101 22.48 -15.42 -11.52
N THR A 102 22.59 -14.77 -10.37
CA THR A 102 22.04 -15.23 -9.08
C THR A 102 20.60 -14.77 -8.83
N LYS A 103 20.04 -13.94 -9.73
CA LYS A 103 18.78 -13.21 -9.52
C LYS A 103 18.81 -12.34 -8.26
N THR A 104 20.00 -11.85 -7.91
CA THR A 104 20.25 -10.98 -6.76
C THR A 104 21.15 -9.84 -7.23
N ILE A 105 20.83 -8.61 -6.83
CA ILE A 105 21.58 -7.39 -7.16
C ILE A 105 21.82 -6.59 -5.89
N HIS A 106 22.89 -5.79 -5.89
CA HIS A 106 23.17 -4.86 -4.79
C HIS A 106 23.11 -3.41 -5.26
N ILE A 107 22.29 -2.59 -4.60
CA ILE A 107 22.18 -1.16 -4.86
C ILE A 107 22.90 -0.44 -3.73
N HIS A 108 24.19 -0.18 -3.93
CA HIS A 108 25.10 0.31 -2.88
C HIS A 108 24.63 1.63 -2.26
N ILE A 109 24.11 2.57 -3.07
CA ILE A 109 23.63 3.86 -2.57
C ILE A 109 22.44 3.74 -1.58
N LEU A 110 21.71 2.64 -1.63
CA LEU A 110 20.61 2.34 -0.72
C LEU A 110 21.01 1.38 0.39
N GLY A 111 22.24 0.81 0.35
CA GLY A 111 22.62 -0.31 1.20
C GLY A 111 21.60 -1.46 1.10
N ASN A 112 21.10 -1.73 -0.10
CA ASN A 112 20.00 -2.65 -0.34
C ASN A 112 20.41 -3.77 -1.28
N THR A 113 20.34 -5.01 -0.81
CA THR A 113 20.41 -6.20 -1.65
C THR A 113 18.98 -6.61 -2.03
N VAL A 114 18.72 -6.73 -3.33
CA VAL A 114 17.40 -7.11 -3.85
C VAL A 114 17.52 -8.48 -4.49
N THR A 115 16.61 -9.39 -4.15
CA THR A 115 16.61 -10.76 -4.68
C THR A 115 15.25 -11.16 -5.25
N ALA A 116 15.29 -11.94 -6.33
CA ALA A 116 14.17 -12.67 -6.91
C ALA A 116 14.40 -14.19 -6.86
N ASN A 117 15.43 -14.65 -6.16
CA ASN A 117 15.75 -16.07 -5.99
C ASN A 117 14.88 -16.69 -4.90
N PRO A 118 14.07 -17.75 -5.19
CA PRO A 118 13.19 -18.39 -4.22
C PRO A 118 13.92 -19.00 -3.01
N GLU A 119 15.13 -19.52 -3.17
CA GLU A 119 15.92 -20.08 -2.08
C GLU A 119 16.37 -18.99 -1.09
N ASN A 120 16.79 -17.84 -1.61
CA ASN A 120 17.09 -16.67 -0.79
C ASN A 120 15.86 -16.18 -0.03
N VAL A 121 14.69 -16.19 -0.67
CA VAL A 121 13.42 -15.81 -0.04
C VAL A 121 13.06 -16.81 1.08
N GLU A 122 13.21 -18.12 0.87
CA GLU A 122 13.00 -19.11 1.93
C GLU A 122 13.99 -18.93 3.08
N HIS A 123 15.26 -18.70 2.77
CA HIS A 123 16.31 -18.45 3.76
C HIS A 123 15.95 -17.27 4.66
N MET A 124 15.62 -16.13 4.05
CA MET A 124 15.28 -14.88 4.76
C MET A 124 13.98 -14.97 5.54
N LEU A 125 12.94 -15.58 4.97
CA LEU A 125 11.59 -15.55 5.55
C LEU A 125 11.26 -16.73 6.47
N LYS A 126 12.06 -17.81 6.44
CA LYS A 126 11.82 -19.03 7.22
C LYS A 126 13.08 -19.52 7.92
N THR A 127 14.13 -19.89 7.18
CA THR A 127 15.28 -20.60 7.73
C THR A 127 16.08 -19.74 8.72
N ARG A 128 16.32 -18.47 8.37
CA ARG A 128 17.03 -17.48 9.19
C ARG A 128 16.11 -16.32 9.61
N PHE A 129 14.84 -16.60 9.84
CA PHE A 129 13.80 -15.59 10.11
C PHE A 129 14.20 -14.60 11.20
N ASP A 130 14.82 -15.07 12.30
CA ASP A 130 15.21 -14.21 13.42
C ASP A 130 16.39 -13.29 13.07
N ASN A 131 17.20 -13.63 12.06
CA ASN A 131 18.25 -12.75 11.55
C ASN A 131 17.72 -11.61 10.66
N TYR A 132 16.50 -11.73 10.16
CA TYR A 132 15.89 -10.77 9.23
C TYR A 132 14.63 -10.09 9.78
N PRO A 133 14.71 -9.32 10.88
CA PRO A 133 13.60 -8.51 11.38
C PRO A 133 13.26 -7.36 10.41
N LYS A 134 12.14 -6.67 10.65
CA LYS A 134 11.86 -5.37 10.04
C LYS A 134 12.92 -4.32 10.41
N GLY A 135 13.34 -4.33 11.65
CA GLY A 135 14.42 -3.52 12.19
C GLY A 135 14.03 -2.05 12.43
N LYS A 136 14.86 -1.37 13.22
CA LYS A 136 14.63 0.03 13.63
C LYS A 136 14.58 1.01 12.45
N HIS A 137 15.30 0.71 11.38
CA HIS A 137 15.34 1.58 10.20
C HIS A 137 14.00 1.58 9.47
N PHE A 138 13.47 0.38 9.19
CA PHE A 138 12.14 0.22 8.58
C PHE A 138 11.06 0.83 9.48
N SER A 139 11.07 0.46 10.77
CA SER A 139 10.10 0.98 11.74
C SER A 139 10.11 2.50 11.81
N GLY A 140 11.28 3.13 11.70
CA GLY A 140 11.43 4.59 11.73
C GLY A 140 10.76 5.30 10.54
N ILE A 141 10.69 4.65 9.38
CA ILE A 141 10.03 5.19 8.18
C ILE A 141 8.51 5.26 8.37
N LEU A 142 7.92 4.20 8.94
CA LEU A 142 6.47 4.01 9.02
C LEU A 142 5.87 4.36 10.40
N ARG A 143 6.70 4.64 11.40
CA ARG A 143 6.28 4.80 12.81
C ARG A 143 5.21 5.86 13.00
N ASP A 144 5.29 6.97 12.27
CA ASP A 144 4.32 8.05 12.41
C ASP A 144 2.92 7.62 11.97
N LEU A 145 2.82 6.75 10.94
CA LEU A 145 1.56 6.22 10.42
C LEU A 145 1.10 4.97 11.17
N LEU A 146 1.97 3.96 11.27
CA LEU A 146 1.62 2.62 11.77
C LEU A 146 1.91 2.42 13.26
N GLY A 147 2.54 3.40 13.92
CA GLY A 147 2.86 3.31 15.34
C GLY A 147 3.65 2.05 15.70
N HIS A 148 3.14 1.31 16.68
CA HIS A 148 3.60 0.01 17.11
C HIS A 148 2.69 -1.14 16.60
N GLY A 149 1.97 -0.93 15.49
CA GLY A 149 1.12 -1.95 14.88
C GLY A 149 1.92 -3.13 14.30
N ILE A 150 1.20 -4.23 14.02
CA ILE A 150 1.74 -5.54 13.63
C ILE A 150 2.72 -5.49 12.44
N PHE A 151 2.58 -4.54 11.53
CA PHE A 151 3.47 -4.39 10.39
C PHE A 151 4.79 -3.69 10.73
N ASN A 152 4.88 -3.03 11.89
CA ASN A 152 5.99 -2.13 12.22
C ASN A 152 6.82 -2.57 13.43
N VAL A 153 6.49 -3.70 14.03
CA VAL A 153 7.17 -4.25 15.21
C VAL A 153 7.81 -5.61 14.94
N ASP A 154 8.78 -5.96 15.79
CA ASP A 154 9.50 -7.22 15.82
C ASP A 154 9.42 -7.88 17.22
N GLY A 155 10.00 -9.06 17.35
CA GLY A 155 10.16 -9.77 18.62
C GLY A 155 8.82 -10.11 19.29
N ASP A 156 8.77 -9.99 20.61
CA ASP A 156 7.62 -10.41 21.43
C ASP A 156 6.38 -9.56 21.18
N SER A 157 6.55 -8.26 20.93
CA SER A 157 5.43 -7.38 20.56
C SER A 157 4.74 -7.85 19.29
N TRP A 158 5.54 -8.22 18.26
CA TRP A 158 4.99 -8.78 17.03
C TRP A 158 4.36 -10.15 17.28
N ARG A 159 5.01 -11.05 18.03
CA ARG A 159 4.50 -12.40 18.33
C ARG A 159 3.15 -12.33 19.05
N PHE A 160 3.02 -11.44 20.02
CA PHE A 160 1.77 -11.20 20.72
C PHE A 160 0.64 -10.75 19.79
N GLN A 161 0.87 -9.67 19.01
CA GLN A 161 -0.12 -9.16 18.08
C GLN A 161 -0.50 -10.20 17.01
N ARG A 162 0.51 -10.92 16.50
CA ARG A 162 0.32 -11.98 15.52
C ARG A 162 -0.56 -13.10 16.05
N LYS A 163 -0.32 -13.55 17.27
CA LYS A 163 -1.12 -14.60 17.94
C LYS A 163 -2.57 -14.15 18.09
N MET A 164 -2.80 -12.95 18.61
CA MET A 164 -4.14 -12.40 18.77
C MET A 164 -4.88 -12.29 17.44
N ALA A 165 -4.27 -11.66 16.45
CA ALA A 165 -4.87 -11.52 15.12
C ALA A 165 -5.14 -12.87 14.44
N SER A 166 -4.26 -13.87 14.63
CA SER A 166 -4.44 -15.21 14.07
C SER A 166 -5.64 -15.94 14.66
N LEU A 167 -5.86 -15.82 15.99
CA LEU A 167 -7.02 -16.42 16.66
C LEU A 167 -8.33 -15.82 16.14
N GLU A 168 -8.37 -14.49 15.99
CA GLU A 168 -9.59 -13.82 15.57
C GLU A 168 -9.89 -14.05 14.07
N LEU A 169 -8.93 -13.82 13.19
CA LEU A 169 -9.11 -14.02 11.73
C LEU A 169 -9.25 -15.49 11.33
N GLY A 170 -8.72 -16.42 12.14
CA GLY A 170 -8.88 -17.87 11.97
C GLY A 170 -10.27 -18.38 12.37
N SER A 171 -11.04 -17.61 13.11
CA SER A 171 -12.36 -17.98 13.63
C SER A 171 -13.37 -18.19 12.51
N VAL A 172 -14.15 -19.29 12.58
CA VAL A 172 -15.25 -19.58 11.63
C VAL A 172 -16.30 -18.48 11.68
N SER A 173 -16.61 -17.96 12.87
CA SER A 173 -17.60 -16.89 13.03
C SER A 173 -17.20 -15.61 12.34
N VAL A 174 -15.93 -15.21 12.40
CA VAL A 174 -15.41 -14.01 11.71
C VAL A 174 -15.43 -14.20 10.20
N ARG A 175 -15.03 -15.38 9.71
CA ARG A 175 -15.08 -15.67 8.26
C ARG A 175 -16.51 -15.67 7.72
N SER A 176 -17.44 -16.29 8.42
CA SER A 176 -18.86 -16.28 8.05
C SER A 176 -19.44 -14.87 8.08
N TYR A 177 -19.13 -14.09 9.11
CA TYR A 177 -19.53 -12.69 9.22
C TYR A 177 -18.97 -11.84 8.06
N ALA A 178 -17.68 -11.97 7.75
CA ALA A 178 -17.06 -11.28 6.62
C ALA A 178 -17.72 -11.64 5.28
N PHE A 179 -18.01 -12.93 5.06
CA PHE A 179 -18.71 -13.38 3.85
C PHE A 179 -20.10 -12.76 3.71
N GLN A 180 -20.88 -12.67 4.79
CA GLN A 180 -22.17 -12.02 4.79
C GLN A 180 -22.08 -10.51 4.47
N ILE A 181 -21.09 -9.82 5.06
CA ILE A 181 -20.86 -8.39 4.80
C ILE A 181 -20.52 -8.16 3.33
N VAL A 182 -19.53 -8.90 2.79
CA VAL A 182 -19.11 -8.79 1.40
C VAL A 182 -20.27 -9.07 0.44
N GLY A 183 -21.02 -10.16 0.68
CA GLY A 183 -22.19 -10.50 -0.12
C GLY A 183 -23.30 -9.43 -0.07
N GLY A 184 -23.52 -8.84 1.12
CA GLY A 184 -24.46 -7.72 1.28
C GLY A 184 -24.01 -6.47 0.52
N GLU A 185 -22.72 -6.13 0.57
CA GLU A 185 -22.17 -4.97 -0.13
C GLU A 185 -22.22 -5.13 -1.65
N ILE A 186 -21.91 -6.32 -2.16
CA ILE A 186 -22.06 -6.64 -3.59
C ILE A 186 -23.50 -6.47 -4.02
N ARG A 187 -24.46 -7.15 -3.35
CA ARG A 187 -25.87 -7.19 -3.77
C ARG A 187 -26.54 -5.83 -3.67
N ASN A 188 -26.33 -5.12 -2.57
CA ASN A 188 -27.14 -3.95 -2.22
C ASN A 188 -26.54 -2.63 -2.73
N ARG A 189 -25.24 -2.60 -3.08
CA ARG A 189 -24.56 -1.36 -3.50
C ARG A 189 -23.77 -1.51 -4.78
N LEU A 190 -22.84 -2.48 -4.88
CA LEU A 190 -21.93 -2.58 -6.02
C LEU A 190 -22.69 -2.91 -7.33
N LEU A 191 -23.54 -3.92 -7.31
CA LEU A 191 -24.31 -4.32 -8.51
C LEU A 191 -25.31 -3.27 -8.96
N PRO A 192 -26.14 -2.65 -8.07
CA PRO A 192 -27.03 -1.57 -8.47
C PRO A 192 -26.30 -0.37 -9.05
N LEU A 193 -25.15 -0.01 -8.50
CA LEU A 193 -24.33 1.09 -8.98
C LEU A 193 -23.81 0.82 -10.40
N LEU A 194 -23.23 -0.36 -10.64
CA LEU A 194 -22.75 -0.75 -11.97
C LEU A 194 -23.90 -0.88 -12.99
N ALA A 195 -25.07 -1.35 -12.56
CA ALA A 195 -26.26 -1.37 -13.41
C ALA A 195 -26.65 0.05 -13.84
N SER A 196 -26.62 1.03 -12.92
CA SER A 196 -26.91 2.43 -13.26
C SER A 196 -25.90 3.06 -14.23
N PHE A 197 -24.63 2.60 -14.19
CA PHE A 197 -23.61 3.02 -15.16
C PHE A 197 -23.86 2.38 -16.54
N ALA A 198 -24.23 1.11 -16.56
CA ALA A 198 -24.53 0.39 -17.79
C ALA A 198 -25.75 0.93 -18.56
N GLU A 199 -26.66 1.64 -17.88
CA GLU A 199 -27.79 2.33 -18.50
C GLU A 199 -27.42 3.63 -19.22
N ARG A 200 -26.21 4.15 -18.96
CA ARG A 200 -25.70 5.39 -19.55
C ARG A 200 -24.68 5.05 -20.64
N ASP A 201 -25.09 5.14 -21.89
CA ASP A 201 -24.21 4.81 -23.02
C ASP A 201 -22.89 5.62 -22.97
N GLY A 202 -21.76 4.93 -23.12
CA GLY A 202 -20.45 5.53 -23.09
C GLY A 202 -19.97 6.10 -21.74
N HIS A 203 -20.68 5.81 -20.63
CA HIS A 203 -20.28 6.29 -19.31
C HIS A 203 -18.94 5.69 -18.87
N VAL A 204 -17.94 6.56 -18.68
CA VAL A 204 -16.61 6.20 -18.18
C VAL A 204 -16.52 6.51 -16.69
N PHE A 205 -16.05 5.55 -15.89
CA PHE A 205 -15.83 5.70 -14.46
C PHE A 205 -14.46 5.15 -14.07
N ASP A 206 -13.94 5.56 -12.91
CA ASP A 206 -12.68 5.00 -12.38
C ASP A 206 -12.95 3.71 -11.61
N LEU A 207 -12.58 2.58 -12.21
CA LEU A 207 -12.74 1.25 -11.62
C LEU A 207 -11.85 1.05 -10.37
N GLN A 208 -10.67 1.69 -10.32
CA GLN A 208 -9.81 1.66 -9.15
C GLN A 208 -10.45 2.40 -7.96
N ASP A 209 -11.05 3.57 -8.19
CA ASP A 209 -11.76 4.30 -7.13
C ASP A 209 -12.98 3.51 -6.63
N LEU A 210 -13.73 2.89 -7.55
CA LEU A 210 -14.85 2.02 -7.20
C LEU A 210 -14.44 0.89 -6.25
N PHE A 211 -13.38 0.15 -6.58
CA PHE A 211 -12.90 -0.95 -5.73
C PHE A 211 -12.28 -0.46 -4.42
N ARG A 212 -11.68 0.72 -4.38
CA ARG A 212 -11.21 1.35 -3.14
C ARG A 212 -12.35 1.67 -2.19
N ARG A 213 -13.45 2.21 -2.70
CA ARG A 213 -14.65 2.50 -1.91
C ARG A 213 -15.29 1.21 -1.41
N PHE A 214 -15.42 0.21 -2.28
CA PHE A 214 -15.93 -1.11 -1.93
C PHE A 214 -15.10 -1.78 -0.83
N ALA A 215 -13.78 -1.88 -1.00
CA ALA A 215 -12.89 -2.48 -0.02
C ALA A 215 -12.87 -1.69 1.31
N PHE A 216 -13.02 -0.36 1.25
CA PHE A 216 -13.08 0.49 2.44
C PHE A 216 -14.37 0.26 3.24
N ASP A 217 -15.52 0.18 2.58
CA ASP A 217 -16.80 -0.13 3.25
C ASP A 217 -16.74 -1.52 3.89
N ASN A 218 -16.22 -2.53 3.17
CA ASN A 218 -16.08 -3.88 3.69
C ASN A 218 -15.15 -3.94 4.92
N ILE A 219 -13.93 -3.39 4.82
CA ILE A 219 -12.98 -3.46 5.94
C ILE A 219 -13.50 -2.71 7.18
N CYS A 220 -14.20 -1.59 7.00
CA CYS A 220 -14.81 -0.85 8.11
C CYS A 220 -15.95 -1.63 8.75
N ARG A 221 -16.79 -2.33 7.97
CA ARG A 221 -17.87 -3.17 8.52
C ARG A 221 -17.33 -4.42 9.19
N ILE A 222 -16.39 -5.13 8.55
CA ILE A 222 -15.80 -6.38 9.09
C ILE A 222 -14.97 -6.08 10.33
N SER A 223 -14.10 -5.08 10.26
CA SER A 223 -13.13 -4.82 11.32
C SER A 223 -13.67 -3.96 12.46
N PHE A 224 -14.60 -3.06 12.17
CA PHE A 224 -15.07 -2.08 13.15
C PHE A 224 -16.59 -2.07 13.35
N GLY A 225 -17.34 -2.87 12.58
CA GLY A 225 -18.80 -2.90 12.60
C GLY A 225 -19.43 -1.55 12.18
N LEU A 226 -18.75 -0.77 11.34
CA LEU A 226 -19.15 0.56 10.89
C LEU A 226 -19.48 0.54 9.41
N ASP A 227 -20.67 1.02 9.07
CA ASP A 227 -21.10 1.23 7.69
C ASP A 227 -20.89 2.70 7.30
N LEU A 228 -19.95 2.96 6.39
CA LEU A 228 -19.62 4.30 5.93
C LEU A 228 -20.35 4.71 4.65
N GLY A 229 -20.82 3.75 3.85
CA GLY A 229 -21.55 4.01 2.61
C GLY A 229 -20.71 4.70 1.54
N CYS A 230 -19.43 4.41 1.44
CA CYS A 230 -18.50 5.10 0.53
C CYS A 230 -18.78 4.79 -0.94
N LEU A 231 -19.49 3.70 -1.25
CA LEU A 231 -19.94 3.37 -2.61
C LEU A 231 -20.99 4.33 -3.15
N GLU A 232 -21.59 5.18 -2.33
CA GLU A 232 -22.42 6.28 -2.82
C GLU A 232 -21.52 7.32 -3.52
N LEU A 233 -21.33 7.20 -4.84
CA LEU A 233 -20.44 8.03 -5.64
C LEU A 233 -20.79 9.53 -5.67
N ALA A 234 -22.00 9.89 -5.27
CA ALA A 234 -22.40 11.28 -5.06
C ALA A 234 -21.63 11.93 -3.88
N LEU A 235 -21.05 11.11 -2.99
CA LEU A 235 -20.23 11.60 -1.89
C LEU A 235 -18.77 11.73 -2.33
N PRO A 236 -18.12 12.87 -2.05
CA PRO A 236 -16.68 12.99 -2.26
C PRO A 236 -15.93 11.94 -1.42
N MET A 237 -14.75 11.52 -1.88
CA MET A 237 -13.86 10.69 -1.05
C MET A 237 -13.75 11.32 0.35
N SER A 238 -13.87 10.50 1.39
CA SER A 238 -13.76 11.01 2.76
C SER A 238 -12.38 11.66 2.97
N GLU A 239 -12.34 12.76 3.73
CA GLU A 239 -11.08 13.43 4.09
C GLU A 239 -10.06 12.45 4.68
N PHE A 240 -10.54 11.47 5.43
CA PHE A 240 -9.73 10.37 5.94
C PHE A 240 -9.06 9.58 4.80
N ALA A 241 -9.79 9.17 3.76
CA ALA A 241 -9.23 8.36 2.67
C ALA A 241 -8.14 9.14 1.92
N VAL A 242 -8.37 10.42 1.65
CA VAL A 242 -7.37 11.32 1.03
C VAL A 242 -6.14 11.47 1.91
N ALA A 243 -6.33 11.67 3.21
CA ALA A 243 -5.24 11.80 4.19
C ALA A 243 -4.43 10.49 4.32
N PHE A 244 -5.12 9.34 4.34
CA PHE A 244 -4.48 8.04 4.42
C PHE A 244 -3.62 7.75 3.17
N ASP A 245 -4.14 8.01 1.98
CA ASP A 245 -3.41 7.87 0.73
C ASP A 245 -2.19 8.79 0.66
N LEU A 246 -2.33 10.03 1.13
CA LEU A 246 -1.21 10.97 1.21
C LEU A 246 -0.14 10.50 2.18
N ALA A 247 -0.55 10.04 3.38
CA ALA A 247 0.38 9.52 4.39
C ALA A 247 1.13 8.28 3.87
N SER A 248 0.44 7.33 3.25
CA SER A 248 1.01 6.14 2.62
C SER A 248 2.06 6.51 1.57
N ARG A 249 1.73 7.41 0.64
CA ARG A 249 2.65 7.89 -0.40
C ARG A 249 3.89 8.59 0.16
N LEU A 250 3.71 9.43 1.18
CA LEU A 250 4.83 10.16 1.78
C LEU A 250 5.75 9.24 2.61
N CYS A 251 5.19 8.24 3.28
CA CYS A 251 5.96 7.19 3.94
C CYS A 251 6.76 6.35 2.91
N ALA A 252 6.16 5.97 1.79
CA ALA A 252 6.87 5.26 0.71
C ALA A 252 8.03 6.10 0.16
N LYS A 253 7.84 7.41 -0.02
CA LYS A 253 8.93 8.32 -0.44
C LYS A 253 10.08 8.39 0.56
N ARG A 254 9.83 8.29 1.88
CA ARG A 254 10.90 8.17 2.89
C ARG A 254 11.73 6.88 2.67
N GLY A 255 11.04 5.77 2.37
CA GLY A 255 11.69 4.47 2.12
C GLY A 255 12.52 4.40 0.84
N ALA A 256 12.18 5.22 -0.17
CA ALA A 256 12.89 5.34 -1.43
C ALA A 256 14.00 6.40 -1.40
N ALA A 257 14.12 7.20 -0.34
CA ALA A 257 15.14 8.25 -0.25
C ALA A 257 16.54 7.65 -0.14
N ALA A 258 17.46 8.11 -0.98
CA ALA A 258 18.87 7.68 -0.96
C ALA A 258 19.57 8.01 0.38
N SER A 259 19.15 9.08 1.06
CA SER A 259 19.61 9.42 2.40
C SER A 259 18.45 9.75 3.32
N PRO A 260 18.36 9.08 4.49
CA PRO A 260 17.37 9.42 5.51
C PRO A 260 17.51 10.84 6.08
N ALA A 261 18.69 11.46 5.97
CA ALA A 261 18.94 12.82 6.44
C ALA A 261 17.99 13.83 5.77
N SER A 262 17.67 13.64 4.50
CA SER A 262 16.83 14.53 3.71
C SER A 262 15.43 14.72 4.31
N TRP A 263 14.77 13.64 4.71
CA TRP A 263 13.45 13.72 5.32
C TRP A 263 13.52 14.01 6.84
N LYS A 264 14.60 13.57 7.54
CA LYS A 264 14.80 13.88 8.97
C LYS A 264 14.97 15.38 9.22
N ILE A 265 15.72 16.07 8.36
CA ILE A 265 15.87 17.54 8.41
C ILE A 265 14.52 18.24 8.15
N LYS A 266 13.79 17.83 7.10
CA LYS A 266 12.45 18.38 6.82
C LYS A 266 11.47 18.14 7.97
N ARG A 267 11.57 16.98 8.64
CA ARG A 267 10.77 16.64 9.82
C ARG A 267 11.11 17.54 11.01
N LEU A 268 12.40 17.76 11.28
CA LEU A 268 12.87 18.65 12.35
C LEU A 268 12.35 20.07 12.14
N LEU A 269 12.47 20.59 10.91
CA LEU A 269 12.04 21.94 10.54
C LEU A 269 10.53 22.06 10.30
N ASN A 270 9.80 20.95 10.29
CA ASN A 270 8.36 20.89 9.97
C ASN A 270 8.01 21.55 8.63
N VAL A 271 8.74 21.25 7.56
CA VAL A 271 8.55 21.85 6.24
C VAL A 271 8.26 20.81 5.15
N GLY A 272 7.68 21.26 4.05
CA GLY A 272 7.51 20.49 2.81
C GLY A 272 6.67 19.21 3.01
N SER A 273 7.21 18.07 2.55
CA SER A 273 6.55 16.76 2.63
C SER A 273 6.27 16.32 4.06
N GLU A 274 7.13 16.66 5.00
CA GLU A 274 7.00 16.22 6.40
C GLU A 274 5.90 16.98 7.15
N ARG A 275 5.71 18.27 6.84
CA ARG A 275 4.55 19.03 7.32
C ARG A 275 3.24 18.43 6.81
N LYS A 276 3.17 18.13 5.50
CA LYS A 276 1.99 17.50 4.88
C LYS A 276 1.71 16.12 5.48
N LEU A 277 2.75 15.32 5.72
CA LEU A 277 2.63 14.01 6.36
C LEU A 277 2.08 14.12 7.78
N ARG A 278 2.57 15.06 8.58
CA ARG A 278 2.07 15.30 9.95
C ARG A 278 0.58 15.68 9.97
N GLU A 279 0.15 16.56 9.06
CA GLU A 279 -1.24 16.96 8.92
C GLU A 279 -2.13 15.78 8.51
N ALA A 280 -1.69 14.96 7.53
CA ALA A 280 -2.40 13.78 7.08
C ALA A 280 -2.54 12.74 8.20
N ILE A 281 -1.46 12.45 8.94
CA ILE A 281 -1.47 11.50 10.06
C ILE A 281 -2.38 11.97 11.19
N ARG A 282 -2.44 13.28 11.45
CA ARG A 282 -3.38 13.83 12.44
C ARG A 282 -4.83 13.48 12.09
N LEU A 283 -5.23 13.63 10.83
CA LEU A 283 -6.58 13.26 10.38
C LEU A 283 -6.83 11.75 10.49
N VAL A 284 -5.84 10.94 10.16
CA VAL A 284 -5.91 9.48 10.28
C VAL A 284 -6.09 9.06 11.75
N ASN A 285 -5.35 9.67 12.67
CA ASN A 285 -5.45 9.39 14.10
C ASN A 285 -6.81 9.79 14.67
N VAL A 286 -7.30 11.00 14.35
CA VAL A 286 -8.63 11.48 14.77
C VAL A 286 -9.73 10.50 14.34
N PHE A 287 -9.65 9.98 13.12
CA PHE A 287 -10.62 8.99 12.64
C PHE A 287 -10.54 7.68 13.42
N ALA A 288 -9.34 7.15 13.65
CA ALA A 288 -9.15 5.90 14.38
C ALA A 288 -9.61 6.02 15.86
N GLU A 289 -9.28 7.13 16.51
CA GLU A 289 -9.70 7.43 17.89
C GLU A 289 -11.22 7.57 18.00
N GLU A 290 -11.86 8.19 17.01
CA GLU A 290 -13.33 8.30 16.96
C GLU A 290 -14.00 6.92 16.81
N ILE A 291 -13.47 6.03 15.98
CA ILE A 291 -13.93 4.65 15.84
C ILE A 291 -13.86 3.94 17.20
N ILE A 292 -12.74 4.03 17.90
CA ILE A 292 -12.53 3.41 19.22
C ILE A 292 -13.53 3.96 20.22
N ARG A 293 -13.67 5.29 20.28
CA ARG A 293 -14.60 5.97 21.19
C ARG A 293 -16.05 5.58 20.94
N GLN A 294 -16.48 5.52 19.69
CA GLN A 294 -17.83 5.08 19.33
C GLN A 294 -18.06 3.62 19.71
N ARG A 295 -17.08 2.74 19.47
CA ARG A 295 -17.19 1.33 19.85
C ARG A 295 -17.30 1.15 21.36
N ARG A 296 -16.53 1.88 22.16
CA ARG A 296 -16.65 1.88 23.63
C ARG A 296 -18.05 2.32 24.08
N LYS A 297 -18.56 3.41 23.48
CA LYS A 297 -19.89 3.94 23.80
C LYS A 297 -21.03 2.96 23.44
N MET A 298 -20.92 2.25 22.32
CA MET A 298 -21.92 1.28 21.88
C MET A 298 -21.81 -0.08 22.57
N GLY A 299 -20.77 -0.31 23.35
CA GLY A 299 -20.42 -1.62 23.92
C GLY A 299 -19.79 -2.56 22.88
N PHE A 300 -18.88 -3.41 23.31
CA PHE A 300 -18.11 -4.32 22.45
C PHE A 300 -18.30 -5.80 22.80
N VAL A 301 -18.89 -6.12 23.96
CA VAL A 301 -19.10 -7.51 24.42
C VAL A 301 -20.11 -8.22 23.53
N GLY A 302 -19.77 -9.44 23.06
CA GLY A 302 -20.64 -10.27 22.22
C GLY A 302 -20.77 -9.83 20.77
N ARG A 303 -19.97 -8.87 20.30
CA ARG A 303 -19.95 -8.45 18.89
C ARG A 303 -18.95 -9.24 18.07
N ASN A 304 -19.21 -9.35 16.76
CA ASN A 304 -18.43 -10.17 15.83
C ASN A 304 -17.32 -9.40 15.08
N ASP A 305 -17.30 -8.06 15.18
CA ASP A 305 -16.25 -7.28 14.53
C ASP A 305 -14.90 -7.41 15.27
N LEU A 306 -13.81 -7.29 14.51
CA LEU A 306 -12.47 -7.53 15.02
C LEU A 306 -12.06 -6.55 16.13
N LEU A 307 -12.42 -5.27 16.02
CA LEU A 307 -12.09 -4.26 17.05
C LEU A 307 -12.73 -4.61 18.39
N SER A 308 -14.00 -5.02 18.39
CA SER A 308 -14.71 -5.44 19.60
C SER A 308 -14.00 -6.62 20.30
N ARG A 309 -13.50 -7.59 19.52
CA ARG A 309 -12.75 -8.74 20.02
C ARG A 309 -11.38 -8.33 20.59
N PHE A 310 -10.67 -7.44 19.92
CA PHE A 310 -9.42 -6.88 20.46
C PHE A 310 -9.65 -6.07 21.73
N MET A 311 -10.71 -5.26 21.81
CA MET A 311 -11.07 -4.52 23.01
C MET A 311 -11.36 -5.42 24.20
N ALA A 312 -11.93 -6.59 23.98
CA ALA A 312 -12.15 -7.58 25.04
C ALA A 312 -10.84 -8.14 25.60
N SER A 313 -9.76 -8.15 24.81
CA SER A 313 -8.46 -8.70 25.19
C SER A 313 -7.47 -7.64 25.69
N VAL A 314 -7.61 -6.37 25.24
CA VAL A 314 -6.69 -5.25 25.55
C VAL A 314 -7.54 -4.01 25.87
N ALA A 315 -8.17 -4.01 27.05
CA ALA A 315 -9.25 -3.08 27.39
C ALA A 315 -8.86 -1.59 27.41
N ASP A 316 -7.64 -1.22 27.83
CA ASP A 316 -7.31 0.16 28.24
C ASP A 316 -6.16 0.82 27.46
N ASP A 317 -5.61 0.19 26.41
CA ASP A 317 -4.55 0.78 25.59
C ASP A 317 -5.11 1.34 24.26
N ASP A 318 -5.60 2.59 24.29
CA ASP A 318 -6.13 3.28 23.11
C ASP A 318 -5.06 3.49 22.03
N THR A 319 -3.80 3.62 22.40
CA THR A 319 -2.69 3.75 21.44
C THR A 319 -2.52 2.45 20.65
N TYR A 320 -2.56 1.33 21.35
CA TYR A 320 -2.49 0.01 20.72
C TYR A 320 -3.70 -0.26 19.82
N LEU A 321 -4.91 0.06 20.31
CA LEU A 321 -6.14 -0.08 19.52
C LEU A 321 -6.12 0.80 18.26
N ARG A 322 -5.63 2.04 18.37
CA ARG A 322 -5.43 2.93 17.22
C ARG A 322 -4.49 2.30 16.17
N ASP A 323 -3.35 1.74 16.61
CA ASP A 323 -2.37 1.12 15.73
C ASP A 323 -2.94 -0.13 15.04
N ILE A 324 -3.81 -0.89 15.74
CA ILE A 324 -4.58 -2.00 15.17
C ILE A 324 -5.54 -1.49 14.09
N VAL A 325 -6.34 -0.47 14.39
CA VAL A 325 -7.31 0.10 13.43
C VAL A 325 -6.61 0.53 12.15
N ILE A 326 -5.52 1.29 12.27
CA ILE A 326 -4.74 1.75 11.11
C ILE A 326 -4.12 0.58 10.35
N SER A 327 -3.63 -0.45 11.04
CA SER A 327 -3.07 -1.64 10.42
C SER A 327 -4.10 -2.42 9.60
N PHE A 328 -5.32 -2.61 10.13
CA PHE A 328 -6.40 -3.29 9.39
C PHE A 328 -6.88 -2.48 8.18
N LEU A 329 -6.96 -1.15 8.31
CA LEU A 329 -7.30 -0.29 7.17
C LEU A 329 -6.29 -0.40 6.03
N LEU A 330 -5.00 -0.37 6.36
CA LEU A 330 -3.94 -0.56 5.35
C LEU A 330 -4.04 -1.95 4.69
N ALA A 331 -4.23 -3.00 5.50
CA ALA A 331 -4.25 -4.36 5.00
C ALA A 331 -5.46 -4.67 4.13
N GLY A 332 -6.66 -4.27 4.56
CA GLY A 332 -7.91 -4.72 3.94
C GLY A 332 -8.43 -3.80 2.83
N ARG A 333 -8.08 -2.52 2.85
CA ARG A 333 -8.54 -1.56 1.83
C ARG A 333 -7.69 -1.64 0.56
N ASP A 334 -6.41 -1.32 0.68
CA ASP A 334 -5.58 -1.03 -0.50
C ASP A 334 -5.17 -2.28 -1.25
N THR A 335 -4.94 -3.40 -0.54
CA THR A 335 -4.50 -4.64 -1.17
C THR A 335 -5.60 -5.32 -1.99
N VAL A 336 -6.82 -5.39 -1.46
CA VAL A 336 -7.98 -5.96 -2.15
C VAL A 336 -8.36 -5.09 -3.35
N ALA A 337 -8.42 -3.78 -3.17
CA ALA A 337 -8.71 -2.84 -4.26
C ALA A 337 -7.68 -2.95 -5.39
N SER A 338 -6.39 -3.00 -5.07
CA SER A 338 -5.32 -3.19 -6.06
C SER A 338 -5.45 -4.53 -6.80
N GLY A 339 -5.70 -5.62 -6.06
CA GLY A 339 -5.88 -6.94 -6.65
C GLY A 339 -7.07 -7.03 -7.59
N LEU A 340 -8.23 -6.47 -7.19
CA LEU A 340 -9.42 -6.40 -8.04
C LEU A 340 -9.19 -5.52 -9.28
N THR A 341 -8.55 -4.37 -9.11
CA THR A 341 -8.24 -3.46 -10.22
C THR A 341 -7.37 -4.15 -11.27
N SER A 342 -6.30 -4.81 -10.84
CA SER A 342 -5.41 -5.53 -11.75
C SER A 342 -6.11 -6.72 -12.41
N PHE A 343 -6.95 -7.43 -11.67
CA PHE A 343 -7.71 -8.58 -12.18
C PHE A 343 -8.64 -8.16 -13.32
N PHE A 344 -9.48 -7.14 -13.13
CA PHE A 344 -10.40 -6.69 -14.17
C PHE A 344 -9.67 -5.99 -15.33
N TRP A 345 -8.54 -5.35 -15.08
CA TRP A 345 -7.68 -4.87 -16.15
C TRP A 345 -7.17 -6.02 -17.02
N MET A 346 -6.71 -7.12 -16.41
CA MET A 346 -6.27 -8.31 -17.16
C MET A 346 -7.43 -8.95 -17.91
N LEU A 347 -8.60 -9.09 -17.30
CA LEU A 347 -9.77 -9.64 -18.00
C LEU A 347 -10.18 -8.81 -19.22
N SER A 348 -10.11 -7.48 -19.14
CA SER A 348 -10.43 -6.62 -20.29
C SER A 348 -9.50 -6.83 -21.48
N LYS A 349 -8.28 -7.34 -21.25
CA LYS A 349 -7.30 -7.70 -22.28
C LYS A 349 -7.40 -9.16 -22.75
N HIS A 350 -8.08 -10.02 -21.96
CA HIS A 350 -8.16 -11.47 -22.18
C HIS A 350 -9.63 -11.94 -22.17
N PRO A 351 -10.42 -11.65 -23.21
CA PRO A 351 -11.83 -12.01 -23.28
C PRO A 351 -12.08 -13.53 -23.32
N ASP A 352 -11.12 -14.31 -23.79
CA ASP A 352 -11.13 -15.77 -23.75
C ASP A 352 -11.08 -16.30 -22.30
N VAL A 353 -10.26 -15.71 -21.43
CA VAL A 353 -10.21 -16.04 -20.01
C VAL A 353 -11.51 -15.63 -19.33
N GLU A 354 -12.04 -14.43 -19.63
CA GLU A 354 -13.34 -13.98 -19.10
C GLU A 354 -14.46 -14.96 -19.46
N SER A 355 -14.48 -15.47 -20.71
CA SER A 355 -15.46 -16.46 -21.16
C SER A 355 -15.37 -17.77 -20.37
N LYS A 356 -14.16 -18.33 -20.19
CA LYS A 356 -13.97 -19.56 -19.41
C LYS A 356 -14.40 -19.40 -17.94
N ILE A 357 -14.12 -18.23 -17.32
CA ILE A 357 -14.63 -17.91 -15.98
C ILE A 357 -16.15 -17.89 -15.96
N ARG A 358 -16.77 -17.27 -16.97
CA ARG A 358 -18.24 -17.19 -17.08
C ARG A 358 -18.87 -18.57 -17.26
N ASP A 359 -18.26 -19.45 -18.03
CA ASP A 359 -18.71 -20.82 -18.24
C ASP A 359 -18.61 -21.62 -16.92
N GLU A 360 -17.49 -21.51 -16.18
CA GLU A 360 -17.33 -22.14 -14.86
C GLU A 360 -18.44 -21.67 -13.88
N ILE A 361 -18.66 -20.36 -13.79
CA ILE A 361 -19.68 -19.78 -12.92
C ILE A 361 -21.07 -20.28 -13.30
N SER A 362 -21.38 -20.33 -14.60
CA SER A 362 -22.68 -20.77 -15.11
C SER A 362 -22.96 -22.26 -14.86
N GLY A 363 -21.89 -23.07 -14.81
CA GLY A 363 -21.97 -24.49 -14.45
C GLY A 363 -22.21 -24.76 -12.96
N LEU A 364 -21.83 -23.80 -12.10
CA LEU A 364 -21.87 -23.97 -10.64
C LEU A 364 -23.01 -23.20 -9.95
N MET A 365 -23.56 -22.17 -10.59
CA MET A 365 -24.60 -21.30 -10.02
C MET A 365 -25.90 -21.40 -10.81
N SER A 366 -27.04 -21.44 -10.12
CA SER A 366 -28.34 -21.35 -10.74
C SER A 366 -28.60 -19.95 -11.34
N LYS A 367 -29.62 -19.81 -12.22
CA LYS A 367 -29.93 -18.52 -12.85
C LYS A 367 -30.40 -17.46 -11.86
N GLU A 368 -31.00 -17.86 -10.76
CA GLU A 368 -31.57 -16.99 -9.72
C GLU A 368 -30.51 -16.50 -8.73
N GLU A 369 -29.39 -17.20 -8.61
CA GLU A 369 -28.32 -16.84 -7.68
C GLU A 369 -27.53 -15.65 -8.21
N VAL A 370 -27.38 -14.60 -7.40
CA VAL A 370 -26.64 -13.38 -7.74
C VAL A 370 -25.20 -13.46 -7.26
N ILE A 371 -24.98 -14.09 -6.12
CA ILE A 371 -23.67 -14.22 -5.46
C ILE A 371 -23.45 -15.68 -5.12
N PRO A 372 -22.28 -16.24 -5.43
CA PRO A 372 -21.98 -17.65 -5.11
C PRO A 372 -21.95 -17.86 -3.59
N CYS A 373 -22.38 -19.04 -3.15
CA CYS A 373 -22.16 -19.45 -1.77
C CYS A 373 -20.68 -19.84 -1.55
N PHE A 374 -20.30 -20.05 -0.29
CA PHE A 374 -18.92 -20.35 0.06
C PHE A 374 -18.42 -21.67 -0.56
N GLU A 375 -19.30 -22.69 -0.66
CA GLU A 375 -18.95 -23.98 -1.27
C GLU A 375 -18.78 -23.86 -2.79
N GLN A 376 -19.61 -23.08 -3.46
CA GLN A 376 -19.45 -22.79 -4.90
C GLN A 376 -18.13 -22.07 -5.17
N LEU A 377 -17.76 -21.07 -4.32
CA LEU A 377 -16.46 -20.39 -4.44
C LEU A 377 -15.27 -21.36 -4.34
N LYS A 378 -15.35 -22.40 -3.52
CA LYS A 378 -14.29 -23.41 -3.42
C LYS A 378 -14.14 -24.23 -4.71
N GLN A 379 -15.24 -24.49 -5.41
CA GLN A 379 -15.27 -25.27 -6.65
C GLN A 379 -14.87 -24.46 -7.89
N MET A 380 -14.83 -23.13 -7.81
CA MET A 380 -14.39 -22.25 -8.90
C MET A 380 -12.86 -22.25 -9.02
N HIS A 381 -12.32 -23.30 -9.65
CA HIS A 381 -10.88 -23.51 -9.79
C HIS A 381 -10.26 -22.60 -10.85
N TYR A 382 -10.94 -22.38 -11.97
CA TYR A 382 -10.45 -21.52 -13.04
C TYR A 382 -10.45 -20.03 -12.63
N LEU A 383 -11.53 -19.60 -11.97
CA LEU A 383 -11.58 -18.27 -11.36
C LEU A 383 -10.47 -18.09 -10.31
N HIS A 384 -10.23 -19.09 -9.46
CA HIS A 384 -9.17 -19.05 -8.47
C HIS A 384 -7.79 -18.94 -9.14
N ALA A 385 -7.54 -19.73 -10.18
CA ALA A 385 -6.34 -19.69 -11.00
C ALA A 385 -6.13 -18.31 -11.63
N SER A 386 -7.19 -17.72 -12.19
CA SER A 386 -7.15 -16.40 -12.83
C SER A 386 -6.83 -15.29 -11.84
N VAL A 387 -7.38 -15.35 -10.60
CA VAL A 387 -7.03 -14.40 -9.52
C VAL A 387 -5.56 -14.54 -9.13
N TYR A 388 -5.06 -15.78 -8.97
CA TYR A 388 -3.66 -16.01 -8.63
C TYR A 388 -2.71 -15.53 -9.72
N GLU A 389 -3.06 -15.72 -10.99
CA GLU A 389 -2.26 -15.28 -12.12
C GLU A 389 -2.20 -13.75 -12.22
N SER A 390 -3.32 -13.08 -12.00
CA SER A 390 -3.34 -11.62 -11.92
C SER A 390 -2.44 -11.10 -10.79
N LEU A 391 -2.53 -11.72 -9.59
CA LEU A 391 -1.71 -11.35 -8.45
C LEU A 391 -0.22 -11.70 -8.65
N ARG A 392 0.11 -12.71 -9.46
CA ARG A 392 1.49 -13.02 -9.84
C ARG A 392 2.11 -11.89 -10.65
N LEU A 393 1.40 -11.44 -11.67
CA LEU A 393 1.85 -10.35 -12.54
C LEU A 393 1.78 -8.99 -11.83
N PHE A 394 0.74 -8.74 -11.06
CA PHE A 394 0.48 -7.46 -10.41
C PHE A 394 0.21 -7.61 -8.92
N PRO A 395 1.22 -8.00 -8.13
CA PRO A 395 1.06 -8.16 -6.69
C PRO A 395 0.79 -6.80 -6.03
N PRO A 396 -0.22 -6.69 -5.14
CA PRO A 396 -0.50 -5.46 -4.40
C PRO A 396 0.69 -4.95 -3.59
N VAL A 397 1.51 -5.85 -3.04
CA VAL A 397 2.80 -5.53 -2.40
C VAL A 397 3.91 -6.01 -3.33
N GLN A 398 4.48 -5.06 -4.08
CA GLN A 398 5.44 -5.37 -5.14
C GLN A 398 6.81 -5.81 -4.63
N PHE A 399 7.21 -5.37 -3.44
CA PHE A 399 8.42 -5.77 -2.74
C PHE A 399 8.28 -5.57 -1.22
N ASP A 400 9.02 -6.34 -0.44
CA ASP A 400 9.14 -6.13 1.01
C ASP A 400 10.58 -6.30 1.47
N SER A 401 10.95 -5.59 2.53
CA SER A 401 12.33 -5.49 3.01
C SER A 401 12.47 -5.89 4.46
N LYS A 402 13.64 -6.46 4.77
CA LYS A 402 14.11 -6.80 6.11
C LYS A 402 15.52 -6.23 6.29
N TYR A 403 16.05 -6.32 7.49
CA TYR A 403 17.42 -5.87 7.80
C TYR A 403 18.17 -6.98 8.51
N ALA A 404 19.39 -7.29 8.03
CA ALA A 404 20.22 -8.30 8.65
C ALA A 404 20.67 -7.85 10.05
N SER A 405 20.41 -8.66 11.06
CA SER A 405 20.86 -8.44 12.44
C SER A 405 22.32 -8.82 12.65
N GLU A 406 22.79 -9.80 11.86
CA GLU A 406 24.16 -10.34 11.87
C GLU A 406 24.60 -10.57 10.42
N ASP A 407 25.91 -10.77 10.23
CA ASP A 407 26.46 -11.19 8.94
C ASP A 407 25.89 -12.55 8.54
N ASP A 408 25.64 -12.73 7.24
CA ASP A 408 25.06 -13.96 6.70
C ASP A 408 25.52 -14.20 5.25
N ILE A 409 25.38 -15.43 4.77
CA ILE A 409 25.59 -15.80 3.37
C ILE A 409 24.29 -16.41 2.86
N LEU A 410 23.72 -15.82 1.82
CA LEU A 410 22.52 -16.34 1.18
C LEU A 410 22.83 -17.66 0.43
N PRO A 411 21.82 -18.52 0.17
CA PRO A 411 21.99 -19.75 -0.58
C PRO A 411 22.66 -19.61 -1.94
N ASP A 412 22.49 -18.45 -2.61
CA ASP A 412 23.15 -18.14 -3.89
C ASP A 412 24.62 -17.69 -3.76
N GLY A 413 25.19 -17.71 -2.53
CA GLY A 413 26.54 -17.29 -2.22
C GLY A 413 26.69 -15.79 -1.95
N THR A 414 25.63 -14.98 -2.04
CA THR A 414 25.69 -13.54 -1.79
C THR A 414 25.93 -13.27 -0.31
N PHE A 415 27.02 -12.54 0.01
CA PHE A 415 27.32 -12.10 1.37
C PHE A 415 26.43 -10.91 1.77
N ILE A 416 25.86 -10.97 2.96
CA ILE A 416 25.03 -9.94 3.57
C ILE A 416 25.69 -9.50 4.88
N SER A 417 26.17 -8.27 4.94
CA SER A 417 26.72 -7.72 6.17
C SER A 417 25.59 -7.27 7.12
N LYS A 418 25.88 -7.31 8.41
CA LYS A 418 25.01 -6.76 9.47
C LYS A 418 24.53 -5.34 9.12
N GLY A 419 23.22 -5.11 9.27
CA GLY A 419 22.58 -3.83 8.97
C GLY A 419 22.20 -3.64 7.50
N THR A 420 22.61 -4.54 6.60
CA THR A 420 22.20 -4.50 5.19
C THR A 420 20.69 -4.69 5.08
N ARG A 421 20.06 -3.84 4.26
CA ARG A 421 18.67 -4.05 3.83
C ARG A 421 18.63 -5.18 2.81
N LEU A 422 17.81 -6.18 3.06
CA LEU A 422 17.53 -7.28 2.12
C LEU A 422 16.07 -7.20 1.68
N THR A 423 15.84 -7.11 0.39
CA THR A 423 14.52 -6.94 -0.23
C THR A 423 14.23 -8.13 -1.13
N TYR A 424 13.13 -8.84 -0.92
CA TYR A 424 12.58 -9.75 -1.91
C TYR A 424 11.52 -9.04 -2.75
N HIS A 425 11.39 -9.45 -4.02
CA HIS A 425 10.67 -8.67 -5.00
C HIS A 425 9.59 -9.51 -5.72
N PRO A 426 8.39 -9.73 -5.12
CA PRO A 426 7.30 -10.51 -5.72
C PRO A 426 6.97 -10.14 -7.16
N TYR A 427 6.97 -8.83 -7.49
CA TYR A 427 6.73 -8.36 -8.84
C TYR A 427 7.75 -8.90 -9.85
N ALA A 428 9.05 -8.84 -9.52
CA ALA A 428 10.10 -9.40 -10.36
C ALA A 428 10.04 -10.94 -10.39
N MET A 429 9.85 -11.57 -9.21
CA MET A 429 9.72 -13.04 -9.10
C MET A 429 8.59 -13.56 -9.97
N GLY A 430 7.47 -12.83 -10.06
CA GLY A 430 6.36 -13.17 -10.93
C GLY A 430 6.70 -13.18 -12.43
N ARG A 431 7.84 -12.61 -12.82
CA ARG A 431 8.31 -12.44 -14.20
C ARG A 431 9.64 -13.14 -14.50
N MET A 432 10.08 -14.07 -13.63
CA MET A 432 11.32 -14.84 -13.84
C MET A 432 11.03 -16.10 -14.65
N GLU A 433 11.73 -16.26 -15.77
CA GLU A 433 11.62 -17.44 -16.64
C GLU A 433 12.01 -18.73 -15.89
N GLU A 434 13.01 -18.67 -15.04
CA GLU A 434 13.48 -19.81 -14.24
C GLU A 434 12.44 -20.31 -13.23
N ILE A 435 11.46 -19.46 -12.89
CA ILE A 435 10.37 -19.81 -11.95
C ILE A 435 9.12 -20.27 -12.71
N TRP A 436 8.79 -19.60 -13.84
CA TRP A 436 7.49 -19.71 -14.50
C TRP A 436 7.54 -20.21 -15.94
N GLY A 437 8.74 -20.38 -16.54
CA GLY A 437 8.91 -20.75 -17.94
C GLY A 437 8.97 -19.54 -18.87
N SER A 438 9.18 -19.80 -20.16
CA SER A 438 9.34 -18.77 -21.18
C SER A 438 8.11 -17.87 -21.37
N ASP A 439 6.94 -18.34 -20.96
CA ASP A 439 5.66 -17.62 -20.94
C ASP A 439 5.42 -16.82 -19.64
N CYS A 440 6.48 -16.51 -18.89
CA CYS A 440 6.39 -15.86 -17.57
C CYS A 440 5.74 -14.46 -17.59
N ASP A 441 5.76 -13.75 -18.71
CA ASP A 441 5.12 -12.44 -18.87
C ASP A 441 3.67 -12.54 -19.36
N GLU A 442 3.20 -13.73 -19.77
CA GLU A 442 1.82 -13.96 -20.22
C GLU A 442 0.85 -14.10 -19.04
N PHE A 443 -0.39 -13.63 -19.24
CA PHE A 443 -1.50 -13.90 -18.33
C PHE A 443 -2.16 -15.24 -18.68
N LYS A 444 -1.77 -16.30 -18.00
CA LYS A 444 -2.14 -17.69 -18.31
C LYS A 444 -2.61 -18.43 -17.05
N PRO A 445 -3.91 -18.39 -16.74
CA PRO A 445 -4.47 -19.09 -15.57
C PRO A 445 -4.20 -20.58 -15.54
N GLU A 446 -4.07 -21.21 -16.71
CA GLU A 446 -3.83 -22.64 -16.87
C GLU A 446 -2.56 -23.14 -16.16
N ARG A 447 -1.56 -22.25 -15.93
CA ARG A 447 -0.34 -22.62 -15.16
C ARG A 447 -0.61 -23.04 -13.71
N TRP A 448 -1.78 -22.68 -13.18
CA TRP A 448 -2.22 -23.03 -11.83
C TRP A 448 -3.13 -24.24 -11.77
N LEU A 449 -3.39 -24.90 -12.90
CA LEU A 449 -4.34 -25.99 -13.00
C LEU A 449 -3.61 -27.30 -13.33
N LYS A 450 -3.98 -28.37 -12.60
CA LYS A 450 -3.65 -29.73 -12.94
C LYS A 450 -4.97 -30.48 -13.04
N ASP A 451 -5.25 -31.05 -14.22
CA ASP A 451 -6.51 -31.75 -14.51
C ASP A 451 -7.77 -30.93 -14.16
N GLY A 452 -7.72 -29.61 -14.45
CA GLY A 452 -8.79 -28.66 -14.14
C GLY A 452 -8.88 -28.21 -12.67
N ILE A 453 -8.05 -28.77 -11.78
CA ILE A 453 -8.05 -28.48 -10.35
C ILE A 453 -6.92 -27.51 -10.01
N PHE A 454 -7.23 -26.46 -9.26
CA PHE A 454 -6.23 -25.50 -8.80
C PHE A 454 -5.16 -26.18 -7.93
N THR A 455 -3.92 -26.00 -8.32
CA THR A 455 -2.74 -26.56 -7.64
C THR A 455 -1.76 -25.45 -7.30
N PRO A 456 -1.56 -25.13 -6.00
CA PRO A 456 -0.65 -24.08 -5.59
C PRO A 456 0.82 -24.48 -5.79
N VAL A 457 1.66 -23.49 -6.07
CA VAL A 457 3.13 -23.66 -6.04
C VAL A 457 3.69 -23.33 -4.66
N SER A 458 5.00 -23.54 -4.46
CA SER A 458 5.71 -23.12 -3.25
C SER A 458 5.48 -21.63 -2.96
N VAL A 459 5.17 -21.30 -1.71
CA VAL A 459 5.01 -19.91 -1.25
C VAL A 459 6.27 -19.06 -1.40
N PHE A 460 7.43 -19.69 -1.52
CA PHE A 460 8.71 -19.01 -1.75
C PHE A 460 8.95 -18.70 -3.23
N LYS A 461 8.28 -19.39 -4.15
CA LYS A 461 8.21 -19.03 -5.58
C LYS A 461 7.14 -17.96 -5.84
N TYR A 462 6.10 -17.94 -5.00
CA TYR A 462 4.97 -17.02 -5.09
C TYR A 462 4.71 -16.31 -3.76
N PRO A 463 5.61 -15.42 -3.32
CA PRO A 463 5.49 -14.76 -2.01
C PRO A 463 4.54 -13.53 -2.02
N VAL A 464 3.49 -13.55 -2.83
CA VAL A 464 2.49 -12.47 -2.96
C VAL A 464 1.74 -12.25 -1.64
N PHE A 465 1.47 -13.32 -0.89
CA PHE A 465 0.88 -13.27 0.44
C PHE A 465 1.93 -13.38 1.56
N HIS A 466 3.19 -13.03 1.26
CA HIS A 466 4.34 -13.28 2.12
C HIS A 466 4.57 -14.79 2.34
N ALA A 467 5.56 -15.14 3.16
CA ALA A 467 5.87 -16.51 3.53
C ALA A 467 6.42 -16.59 4.97
N GLY A 468 6.57 -17.81 5.49
CA GLY A 468 7.08 -18.05 6.84
C GLY A 468 6.15 -17.50 7.93
N PRO A 469 6.70 -17.16 9.12
CA PRO A 469 5.90 -16.72 10.27
C PRO A 469 5.07 -15.45 10.02
N ARG A 470 5.46 -14.60 9.05
CA ARG A 470 4.75 -13.37 8.68
C ARG A 470 3.78 -13.53 7.50
N VAL A 471 3.44 -14.75 7.09
CA VAL A 471 2.44 -15.01 6.04
C VAL A 471 1.15 -14.22 6.29
N CYS A 472 0.48 -13.74 5.24
CA CYS A 472 -0.73 -12.94 5.35
C CYS A 472 -1.84 -13.69 6.11
N LEU A 473 -2.34 -13.11 7.19
CA LEU A 473 -3.47 -13.65 7.96
C LEU A 473 -4.81 -13.50 7.24
N GLY A 474 -4.93 -12.46 6.42
CA GLY A 474 -6.15 -12.15 5.66
C GLY A 474 -6.25 -12.86 4.31
N LYS A 475 -5.32 -13.76 3.95
CA LYS A 475 -5.26 -14.40 2.63
C LYS A 475 -6.61 -15.02 2.21
N GLU A 476 -7.18 -15.87 3.04
CA GLU A 476 -8.44 -16.57 2.72
C GLU A 476 -9.62 -15.58 2.62
N MET A 477 -9.63 -14.53 3.45
CA MET A 477 -10.64 -13.49 3.42
C MET A 477 -10.52 -12.65 2.14
N ALA A 478 -9.31 -12.23 1.77
CA ALA A 478 -9.07 -11.46 0.55
C ALA A 478 -9.43 -12.25 -0.71
N LEU A 479 -9.06 -13.53 -0.78
CA LEU A 479 -9.40 -14.41 -1.90
C LEU A 479 -10.91 -14.66 -1.99
N MET A 480 -11.59 -14.84 -0.86
CA MET A 480 -13.05 -14.96 -0.80
C MET A 480 -13.70 -13.67 -1.34
N GLU A 481 -13.26 -12.51 -0.87
CA GLU A 481 -13.79 -11.21 -1.29
C GLU A 481 -13.56 -10.99 -2.80
N MET A 482 -12.34 -11.16 -3.28
CA MET A 482 -12.01 -11.00 -4.71
C MET A 482 -12.79 -11.97 -5.60
N LYS A 483 -12.91 -13.24 -5.23
CA LYS A 483 -13.67 -14.23 -5.99
C LYS A 483 -15.17 -13.95 -5.99
N SER A 484 -15.73 -13.50 -4.86
CA SER A 484 -17.15 -13.13 -4.78
C SER A 484 -17.49 -11.95 -5.69
N VAL A 485 -16.65 -10.90 -5.68
CA VAL A 485 -16.79 -9.75 -6.59
C VAL A 485 -16.63 -10.19 -8.04
N ALA A 486 -15.57 -10.93 -8.35
CA ALA A 486 -15.29 -11.39 -9.71
C ALA A 486 -16.42 -12.24 -10.28
N ALA A 487 -16.92 -13.22 -9.50
CA ALA A 487 -18.02 -14.08 -9.93
C ALA A 487 -19.31 -13.27 -10.18
N ALA A 488 -19.68 -12.35 -9.28
CA ALA A 488 -20.88 -11.54 -9.43
C ALA A 488 -20.78 -10.59 -10.64
N LEU A 489 -19.62 -9.94 -10.85
CA LEU A 489 -19.46 -8.96 -11.93
C LEU A 489 -19.32 -9.61 -13.30
N VAL A 490 -18.47 -10.65 -13.46
CA VAL A 490 -18.25 -11.35 -14.73
C VAL A 490 -19.54 -12.01 -15.25
N ARG A 491 -20.39 -12.45 -14.32
CA ARG A 491 -21.69 -13.03 -14.68
C ARG A 491 -22.68 -12.01 -15.25
N MET A 492 -22.71 -10.79 -14.69
CA MET A 492 -23.76 -9.81 -15.00
C MET A 492 -23.31 -8.74 -15.99
N PHE A 493 -22.03 -8.48 -16.05
CA PHE A 493 -21.48 -7.35 -16.79
C PHE A 493 -20.28 -7.76 -17.64
N ASN A 494 -20.08 -7.03 -18.72
CA ASN A 494 -18.80 -6.94 -19.42
C ASN A 494 -18.17 -5.59 -19.05
N ILE A 495 -16.99 -5.63 -18.43
CA ILE A 495 -16.22 -4.45 -17.99
C ILE A 495 -15.02 -4.32 -18.89
N GLN A 496 -14.91 -3.19 -19.58
CA GLN A 496 -13.82 -2.89 -20.51
C GLN A 496 -13.08 -1.63 -20.08
N VAL A 497 -11.75 -1.66 -20.16
CA VAL A 497 -10.94 -0.45 -20.01
C VAL A 497 -11.25 0.49 -21.16
N ALA A 498 -11.47 1.79 -20.87
CA ALA A 498 -11.92 2.77 -21.84
C ALA A 498 -10.91 3.02 -22.96
N ASP A 499 -9.61 2.90 -22.65
CA ASP A 499 -8.51 2.96 -23.62
C ASP A 499 -7.89 1.58 -23.79
N ALA A 500 -8.03 1.01 -25.00
CA ALA A 500 -7.45 -0.30 -25.33
C ALA A 500 -5.90 -0.32 -25.23
N HIS A 501 -5.25 0.83 -25.37
CA HIS A 501 -3.79 0.99 -25.27
C HIS A 501 -3.33 1.42 -23.87
N TYR A 502 -4.24 1.36 -22.89
CA TYR A 502 -3.90 1.73 -21.51
C TYR A 502 -2.72 0.91 -20.98
N GLU A 503 -1.67 1.59 -20.56
CA GLU A 503 -0.51 1.03 -19.88
C GLU A 503 -0.49 1.42 -18.41
N ALA A 504 -0.20 0.44 -17.55
CA ALA A 504 -0.20 0.67 -16.11
C ALA A 504 1.04 1.44 -15.67
N LYS A 505 0.84 2.66 -15.17
CA LYS A 505 1.88 3.42 -14.47
C LYS A 505 1.56 3.42 -12.98
N PHE A 506 2.49 2.92 -12.17
CA PHE A 506 2.28 2.84 -10.74
C PHE A 506 2.68 4.14 -10.03
N ALA A 507 1.78 4.66 -9.20
CA ALA A 507 2.12 5.73 -8.27
C ALA A 507 2.96 5.17 -7.11
N PRO A 508 3.98 5.91 -6.64
CA PRO A 508 4.73 5.53 -5.44
C PRO A 508 3.80 5.38 -4.23
N GLY A 509 3.83 4.22 -3.58
CA GLY A 509 2.96 3.91 -2.43
C GLY A 509 3.48 2.71 -1.64
N LEU A 510 2.81 2.36 -0.55
CA LEU A 510 3.05 1.12 0.20
C LEU A 510 2.42 -0.08 -0.49
N THR A 511 1.42 0.18 -1.34
CA THR A 511 0.72 -0.80 -2.18
C THR A 511 0.67 -0.30 -3.62
N ALA A 512 0.56 -1.22 -4.57
CA ALA A 512 0.45 -0.90 -5.99
C ALA A 512 -0.84 -0.10 -6.25
N THR A 513 -0.68 1.08 -6.82
CA THR A 513 -1.77 1.99 -7.16
C THR A 513 -1.51 2.51 -8.56
N LEU A 514 -2.49 2.44 -9.44
CA LEU A 514 -2.40 2.99 -10.77
C LEU A 514 -2.46 4.53 -10.72
N SER A 515 -1.50 5.17 -11.36
CA SER A 515 -1.48 6.62 -11.50
C SER A 515 -2.58 7.06 -12.47
N GLY A 516 -3.47 7.93 -12.01
CA GLY A 516 -4.62 8.37 -12.81
C GLY A 516 -5.83 7.44 -12.76
N GLY A 517 -5.80 6.35 -11.96
CA GLY A 517 -6.89 5.40 -11.85
C GLY A 517 -6.97 4.42 -13.02
N LEU A 518 -8.10 3.72 -13.16
CA LEU A 518 -8.39 2.80 -14.26
C LEU A 518 -9.74 3.19 -14.91
N PRO A 519 -9.73 4.07 -15.92
CA PRO A 519 -10.94 4.43 -16.65
C PRO A 519 -11.57 3.22 -17.33
N ALA A 520 -12.82 2.91 -17.00
CA ALA A 520 -13.52 1.75 -17.51
C ALA A 520 -14.97 2.09 -17.93
N MET A 521 -15.50 1.27 -18.79
CA MET A 521 -16.92 1.25 -19.18
C MET A 521 -17.52 -0.09 -18.80
N VAL A 522 -18.82 -0.11 -18.51
CA VAL A 522 -19.54 -1.32 -18.17
C VAL A 522 -20.77 -1.47 -19.08
N ARG A 523 -21.03 -2.70 -19.54
CA ARG A 523 -22.22 -3.08 -20.28
C ARG A 523 -22.89 -4.26 -19.59
N ARG A 524 -24.21 -4.23 -19.48
CA ARG A 524 -24.96 -5.35 -18.95
C ARG A 524 -25.00 -6.47 -19.98
N LEU A 525 -24.73 -7.70 -19.56
CA LEU A 525 -24.89 -8.87 -20.42
C LEU A 525 -26.40 -9.15 -20.62
N LYS A 526 -26.78 -9.56 -21.82
CA LYS A 526 -28.14 -10.04 -22.09
C LYS A 526 -28.30 -11.39 -21.39
N SER A 527 -29.30 -11.52 -20.56
CA SER A 527 -29.66 -12.76 -19.83
C SER A 527 -30.10 -13.86 -20.79
#